data_509c4b2625c46e64880f9aa13b5bec78
#
_entry.id   509c4b2625c46e64880f9aa13b5bec78
#
_cell.length_a   1.000
_cell.length_b   1.000
_cell.length_c   1.000
_cell.angle_alpha   90.00
_cell.angle_beta   90.00
_cell.angle_gamma   90.00
#
_symmetry.space_group_name_H-M   'P 1'
#
loop_
_entity.id
_entity.type
_entity.pdbx_description
1 polymer ?
#
loop_
_entity_poly.entity_id
_entity_poly.type
_entity_poly.pdbx_seq_one_letter_code
_entity_poly.pdbx_strand_id
1 'polypeptide(L)'
;GGVTLLPPYEKSESSDWYTGTANAIYQNMEYIEKYNPEYVLILSGDHIYKMNYDNMLDYHKETGADATIAVIEVPMKEASRFGIMNTDDEGRIVEFEEKPENPKSNLASK
;
A
#
# COMPACT_ATOMS: atom_id res chain seq x y z
N GLY A 1 -22.21 -1.49 8.04
CA GLY A 1 -21.23 -1.06 7.11
C GLY A 1 -21.84 -0.26 5.97
N GLY A 2 -21.06 0.48 5.31
CA GLY A 2 -21.50 1.29 4.20
C GLY A 2 -20.35 1.72 3.33
N VAL A 3 -20.70 2.38 2.25
CA VAL A 3 -19.71 2.93 1.32
C VAL A 3 -19.85 4.45 1.34
N THR A 4 -18.72 5.11 1.48
CA THR A 4 -18.66 6.56 1.41
C THR A 4 -17.64 6.96 0.37
N LEU A 5 -18.02 7.86 -0.54
CA LEU A 5 -17.13 8.40 -1.53
C LEU A 5 -16.49 9.66 -0.98
N LEU A 6 -15.16 9.73 -1.07
CA LEU A 6 -14.38 10.85 -0.55
C LEU A 6 -13.58 11.46 -1.70
N PRO A 7 -14.16 12.44 -2.41
CA PRO A 7 -13.44 13.12 -3.49
C PRO A 7 -12.31 13.98 -2.93
N PRO A 8 -11.32 14.34 -3.76
CA PRO A 8 -10.26 15.22 -3.32
C PRO A 8 -10.79 16.60 -2.94
N TYR A 9 -10.12 17.27 -2.00
CA TYR A 9 -10.47 18.63 -1.67
C TYR A 9 -10.16 19.56 -2.84
N GLU A 10 -11.12 20.42 -3.17
CA GLU A 10 -10.89 21.44 -4.17
C GLU A 10 -9.99 22.52 -3.58
N LYS A 11 -8.94 22.84 -4.31
CA LYS A 11 -8.07 23.97 -3.99
C LYS A 11 -8.11 24.92 -5.18
N SER A 12 -8.16 26.19 -4.92
CA SER A 12 -8.31 27.22 -5.94
C SER A 12 -7.19 27.26 -6.97
N GLU A 13 -6.04 26.63 -6.69
CA GLU A 13 -4.86 26.68 -7.55
C GLU A 13 -4.41 25.32 -8.05
N SER A 14 -5.12 24.25 -7.73
CA SER A 14 -4.67 22.91 -8.06
C SER A 14 -5.76 22.10 -8.73
N SER A 15 -5.37 20.96 -9.30
CA SER A 15 -6.32 20.04 -9.86
C SER A 15 -7.24 19.47 -8.78
N ASP A 16 -8.43 19.06 -9.20
CA ASP A 16 -9.41 18.45 -8.31
C ASP A 16 -9.08 17.01 -7.94
N TRP A 17 -7.89 16.53 -8.31
CA TRP A 17 -7.50 15.15 -8.13
C TRP A 17 -6.45 14.99 -7.04
N TYR A 18 -6.44 13.81 -6.44
CA TYR A 18 -5.38 13.44 -5.52
C TYR A 18 -4.05 13.36 -6.27
N THR A 19 -2.97 13.79 -5.62
CA THR A 19 -1.64 13.78 -6.24
C THR A 19 -0.97 12.42 -6.22
N GLY A 20 -1.64 11.41 -5.72
CA GLY A 20 -1.16 10.04 -5.67
C GLY A 20 -1.99 9.23 -4.71
N THR A 21 -1.73 7.92 -4.65
CA THR A 21 -2.52 7.01 -3.83
C THR A 21 -2.40 7.31 -2.34
N ALA A 22 -1.19 7.62 -1.88
CA ALA A 22 -0.98 7.96 -0.47
C ALA A 22 -1.65 9.28 -0.10
N ASN A 23 -1.74 10.23 -1.04
CA ASN A 23 -2.40 11.50 -0.81
C ASN A 23 -3.89 11.33 -0.54
N ALA A 24 -4.52 10.36 -1.20
CA ALA A 24 -5.93 10.05 -0.97
C ALA A 24 -6.17 9.67 0.49
N ILE A 25 -5.28 8.87 1.07
CA ILE A 25 -5.39 8.49 2.48
C ILE A 25 -5.10 9.70 3.37
N TYR A 26 -4.04 10.43 3.06
CA TYR A 26 -3.62 11.57 3.87
C TYR A 26 -4.71 12.64 3.97
N GLN A 27 -5.35 12.99 2.87
CA GLN A 27 -6.41 14.01 2.87
C GLN A 27 -7.63 13.58 3.67
N ASN A 28 -7.81 12.29 3.88
CA ASN A 28 -8.99 11.76 4.56
C ASN A 28 -8.68 11.15 5.92
N MET A 29 -7.52 11.49 6.50
CA MET A 29 -7.13 10.98 7.81
C MET A 29 -8.13 11.29 8.91
N GLU A 30 -8.66 12.50 8.92
CA GLU A 30 -9.65 12.89 9.94
C GLU A 30 -10.93 12.04 9.84
N TYR A 31 -11.35 11.73 8.60
CA TYR A 31 -12.50 10.88 8.38
C TYR A 31 -12.26 9.47 8.90
N ILE A 32 -11.07 8.92 8.63
CA ILE A 32 -10.68 7.59 9.10
C ILE A 32 -10.59 7.56 10.62
N GLU A 33 -9.95 8.55 11.21
CA GLU A 33 -9.77 8.64 12.67
C GLU A 33 -11.09 8.78 13.42
N LYS A 34 -12.09 9.34 12.78
CA LYS A 34 -13.42 9.49 13.35
C LYS A 34 -14.03 8.15 13.78
N TYR A 35 -13.72 7.10 13.06
CA TYR A 35 -14.20 5.74 13.38
C TYR A 35 -13.32 5.02 14.39
N ASN A 36 -12.18 5.60 14.75
CA ASN A 36 -11.22 5.02 15.67
C ASN A 36 -10.92 3.55 15.36
N PRO A 37 -10.52 3.23 14.12
CA PRO A 37 -10.28 1.84 13.74
C PRO A 37 -9.03 1.30 14.43
N GLU A 38 -9.07 0.01 14.77
CA GLU A 38 -7.90 -0.67 15.29
C GLU A 38 -6.90 -0.97 14.17
N TYR A 39 -7.43 -1.30 12.99
CA TYR A 39 -6.63 -1.59 11.80
C TYR A 39 -7.28 -0.94 10.59
N VAL A 40 -6.45 -0.59 9.61
CA VAL A 40 -6.92 -0.05 8.33
C VAL A 40 -6.36 -0.93 7.21
N LEU A 41 -7.25 -1.42 6.35
CA LEU A 41 -6.86 -2.18 5.16
C LEU A 41 -6.96 -1.26 3.95
N ILE A 42 -5.85 -1.11 3.24
CA ILE A 42 -5.76 -0.24 2.07
C ILE A 42 -5.64 -1.11 0.83
N LEU A 43 -6.55 -0.92 -0.10
CA LEU A 43 -6.61 -1.69 -1.34
C LEU A 43 -6.51 -0.75 -2.53
N SER A 44 -5.78 -1.18 -3.56
CA SER A 44 -5.75 -0.44 -4.82
C SER A 44 -7.03 -0.72 -5.60
N GLY A 45 -7.63 0.32 -6.15
CA GLY A 45 -8.92 0.21 -6.83
C GLY A 45 -8.86 -0.49 -8.19
N ASP A 46 -7.67 -0.57 -8.78
CA ASP A 46 -7.47 -1.21 -10.08
C ASP A 46 -6.93 -2.65 -9.96
N HIS A 47 -6.86 -3.17 -8.75
CA HIS A 47 -6.42 -4.55 -8.52
C HIS A 47 -7.59 -5.43 -8.12
N ILE A 48 -7.74 -6.52 -8.86
CA ILE A 48 -8.71 -7.56 -8.54
C ILE A 48 -7.92 -8.80 -8.15
N TYR A 49 -7.65 -8.94 -6.85
CA TYR A 49 -6.94 -10.12 -6.34
C TYR A 49 -7.83 -10.97 -5.48
N LYS A 50 -7.72 -12.26 -5.67
CA LYS A 50 -8.24 -13.22 -4.72
C LYS A 50 -7.17 -13.40 -3.65
N MET A 51 -7.26 -12.61 -2.61
CA MET A 51 -6.32 -12.66 -1.52
C MET A 51 -7.07 -12.85 -0.20
N ASN A 52 -6.51 -13.65 0.67
CA ASN A 52 -7.08 -13.84 2.00
C ASN A 52 -6.57 -12.73 2.91
N TYR A 53 -7.38 -11.68 3.08
CA TYR A 53 -7.02 -10.54 3.90
C TYR A 53 -6.97 -10.89 5.39
N ASP A 54 -7.68 -11.91 5.81
CA ASP A 54 -7.61 -12.37 7.21
C ASP A 54 -6.22 -12.90 7.55
N ASN A 55 -5.60 -13.63 6.62
CA ASN A 55 -4.23 -14.10 6.81
C ASN A 55 -3.24 -12.94 6.89
N MET A 56 -3.44 -11.92 6.08
CA MET A 56 -2.61 -10.72 6.12
C MET A 56 -2.76 -9.99 7.46
N LEU A 57 -3.97 -9.86 7.95
CA LEU A 57 -4.25 -9.23 9.22
C LEU A 57 -3.66 -10.02 10.38
N ASP A 58 -3.79 -11.35 10.36
CA ASP A 58 -3.20 -12.21 11.39
C ASP A 58 -1.68 -12.06 11.41
N TYR A 59 -1.05 -12.04 10.26
CA TYR A 59 0.39 -11.82 10.16
C TYR A 59 0.79 -10.47 10.71
N HIS A 60 0.02 -9.43 10.41
CA HIS A 60 0.25 -8.10 10.93
C HIS A 60 0.22 -8.08 12.46
N LYS A 61 -0.76 -8.75 13.05
CA LYS A 61 -0.89 -8.85 14.52
C LYS A 61 0.26 -9.64 15.14
N GLU A 62 0.63 -10.75 14.52
CA GLU A 62 1.70 -11.62 15.03
C GLU A 62 3.05 -10.94 15.03
N THR A 63 3.35 -10.17 14.00
CA THR A 63 4.64 -9.50 13.88
C THR A 63 4.73 -8.21 14.69
N GLY A 64 3.59 -7.65 15.08
CA GLY A 64 3.58 -6.37 15.79
C GLY A 64 4.05 -5.20 14.92
N ALA A 65 4.01 -5.35 13.60
CA ALA A 65 4.45 -4.32 12.68
C ALA A 65 3.52 -3.11 12.70
N ASP A 66 4.05 -1.94 12.39
CA ASP A 66 3.24 -0.74 12.22
C ASP A 66 2.51 -0.75 10.88
N ALA A 67 3.15 -1.31 9.86
CA ALA A 67 2.56 -1.47 8.53
C ALA A 67 2.97 -2.82 7.96
N THR A 68 2.05 -3.46 7.24
CA THR A 68 2.30 -4.72 6.56
C THR A 68 1.93 -4.55 5.10
N ILE A 69 2.81 -4.95 4.20
CA ILE A 69 2.64 -4.75 2.77
C ILE A 69 2.63 -6.11 2.08
N ALA A 70 1.58 -6.36 1.31
CA ALA A 70 1.51 -7.55 0.47
C ALA A 70 2.37 -7.34 -0.78
N VAL A 71 3.19 -8.31 -1.09
CA VAL A 71 4.04 -8.28 -2.27
C VAL A 71 3.87 -9.56 -3.08
N ILE A 72 4.24 -9.51 -4.34
CA ILE A 72 4.29 -10.69 -5.19
C ILE A 72 5.70 -10.83 -5.76
N GLU A 73 6.09 -12.06 -6.04
CA GLU A 73 7.34 -12.31 -6.77
C GLU A 73 7.07 -12.13 -8.25
N VAL A 74 7.93 -11.36 -8.90
CA VAL A 74 7.85 -11.16 -10.34
C VAL A 74 9.15 -11.65 -10.99
N PRO A 75 9.14 -11.99 -12.29
CA PRO A 75 10.39 -12.31 -12.98
C PRO A 75 11.38 -11.15 -12.84
N MET A 76 12.64 -11.45 -12.58
CA MET A 76 13.66 -10.41 -12.39
C MET A 76 13.72 -9.42 -13.56
N LYS A 77 13.50 -9.90 -14.76
CA LYS A 77 13.51 -9.04 -15.96
C LYS A 77 12.38 -8.02 -15.95
N GLU A 78 11.34 -8.23 -15.16
CA GLU A 78 10.20 -7.32 -15.04
C GLU A 78 10.26 -6.46 -13.78
N ALA A 79 11.18 -6.76 -12.87
CA ALA A 79 11.25 -6.09 -11.58
C ALA A 79 11.47 -4.58 -11.71
N SER A 80 12.14 -4.14 -12.77
CA SER A 80 12.38 -2.71 -13.01
C SER A 80 11.12 -1.90 -13.33
N ARG A 81 9.99 -2.58 -13.53
CA ARG A 81 8.70 -1.93 -13.80
C ARG A 81 7.92 -1.59 -12.54
N PHE A 82 8.38 -2.09 -11.40
CA PHE A 82 7.61 -2.05 -10.16
C PHE A 82 8.39 -1.39 -9.04
N GLY A 83 7.66 -1.02 -7.99
CA GLY A 83 8.28 -0.75 -6.72
C GLY A 83 8.75 -2.06 -6.11
N ILE A 84 10.00 -2.13 -5.70
CA ILE A 84 10.61 -3.36 -5.20
C ILE A 84 10.90 -3.23 -3.72
N MET A 85 10.52 -4.26 -2.98
CA MET A 85 10.78 -4.36 -1.55
C MET A 85 11.99 -5.25 -1.32
N ASN A 86 12.98 -4.73 -0.61
CA ASN A 86 14.11 -5.53 -0.16
C ASN A 86 13.90 -5.85 1.31
N THR A 87 13.94 -7.13 1.65
CA THR A 87 13.63 -7.58 3.00
C THR A 87 14.82 -8.32 3.60
N ASP A 88 14.84 -8.38 4.92
CA ASP A 88 15.78 -9.24 5.64
C ASP A 88 15.24 -10.68 5.72
N ASP A 89 15.96 -11.55 6.42
CA ASP A 89 15.61 -12.97 6.54
C ASP A 89 14.29 -13.19 7.31
N GLU A 90 13.85 -12.20 8.05
CA GLU A 90 12.60 -12.26 8.82
C GLU A 90 11.42 -11.65 8.08
N GLY A 91 11.64 -11.16 6.85
CA GLY A 91 10.59 -10.54 6.06
C GLY A 91 10.38 -9.06 6.36
N ARG A 92 11.26 -8.45 7.16
CA ARG A 92 11.17 -7.02 7.45
C ARG A 92 11.70 -6.23 6.26
N ILE A 93 10.94 -5.22 5.82
CA ILE A 93 11.36 -4.37 4.72
C ILE A 93 12.49 -3.47 5.21
N VAL A 94 13.63 -3.54 4.53
CA VAL A 94 14.80 -2.74 4.86
C VAL A 94 15.10 -1.67 3.81
N GLU A 95 14.55 -1.81 2.61
CA GLU A 95 14.75 -0.85 1.55
C GLU A 95 13.62 -0.94 0.53
N PHE A 96 13.23 0.19 -0.03
CA PHE A 96 12.30 0.28 -1.14
C PHE A 96 13.01 0.90 -2.34
N GLU A 97 12.82 0.29 -3.52
CA GLU A 97 13.36 0.81 -4.77
C GLU A 97 12.22 1.04 -5.76
N GLU A 98 12.06 2.26 -6.23
CA GLU A 98 11.02 2.59 -7.23
C GLU A 98 11.57 2.38 -8.62
N LYS A 99 11.03 1.40 -9.33
CA LYS A 99 11.39 1.07 -10.72
C LYS A 99 12.90 1.07 -10.95
N PRO A 100 13.65 0.27 -10.18
CA PRO A 100 15.12 0.29 -10.25
C PRO A 100 15.63 -0.30 -11.56
N GLU A 101 16.73 0.23 -12.09
CA GLU A 101 17.38 -0.35 -13.27
C GLU A 101 18.01 -1.70 -12.95
N ASN A 102 18.58 -1.82 -11.75
CA ASN A 102 19.21 -3.05 -11.29
C ASN A 102 18.58 -3.47 -9.96
N PRO A 103 17.40 -4.09 -10.02
CA PRO A 103 16.70 -4.45 -8.78
C PRO A 103 17.45 -5.50 -7.98
N LYS A 104 17.47 -5.32 -6.67
CA LYS A 104 18.13 -6.23 -5.73
C LYS A 104 17.27 -7.43 -5.39
N SER A 105 15.97 -7.36 -5.63
CA SER A 105 15.05 -8.47 -5.41
C SER A 105 13.92 -8.42 -6.42
N ASN A 106 13.06 -9.43 -6.38
CA ASN A 106 11.89 -9.51 -7.24
C ASN A 106 10.56 -9.44 -6.48
N LEU A 107 10.60 -8.92 -5.25
CA LEU A 107 9.39 -8.72 -4.45
C LEU A 107 8.76 -7.39 -4.82
N ALA A 108 7.72 -7.44 -5.64
CA ALA A 108 7.06 -6.25 -6.15
C ALA A 108 5.86 -5.87 -5.30
N SER A 109 5.74 -4.57 -5.03
CA SER A 109 4.51 -4.02 -4.49
C SER A 109 3.55 -3.77 -5.66
N LYS A 110 2.33 -4.07 -5.45
CA LYS A 110 1.32 -3.81 -6.45
C LYS A 110 0.23 -2.95 -5.90
#